data_698b3ed5734e3ed16917aa0bf66b81f0
#
_entry.id   698b3ed5734e3ed16917aa0bf66b81f0
#
_cell.length_a   1.000
_cell.length_b   1.000
_cell.length_c   1.000
_cell.angle_alpha   90.00
_cell.angle_beta   90.00
_cell.angle_gamma   90.00
#
_symmetry.space_group_name_H-M   'P 1'
#
loop_
_entity.id
_entity.type
_entity.pdbx_description
1 polymer ?
#
loop_
_entity_poly.entity_id
_entity_poly.type
_entity_poly.pdbx_seq_one_letter_code
_entity_poly.pdbx_strand_id
1 'polypeptide(L)'
;MLAVTMAGPLDRFDHIVSKYIYKSDIHLENALSVLGEKQKKLKAFDTVGSYDPVIKKAGELLSAASIKPGDNTEESKMSLGEMEAFLEKAESSFSETVKKCGEIDEKIAKNKGYIENMEPLMPLATDLSALSDFEFIAYRFGKLPKGGYKTLNTYLSDMNVVFVKTKEDEHSVWGLYFVPVDEKKKADEIFTSLYFERIRLPEKLSGTPEAMVKALKEENAALAEERKKISESASSGLDEYKEELIKLYETAKKRRAYADVRNMAAHSDDYFYIVGWMGKKDAKALGAEVKNDHDVALFYTEKPENLKGIVSPPTKLRNNPVFKPFEMFVKMYGYPEYNEVDPTPILAVTYILFFGMMFGDLGQSLVIALLGLYVGYKKNNDLAKILGIVGFSGAVFGVLYGSVFGLENIIHGVLPPMENITTLLIGTISMGAVVIIIAMGINIFNLFKQRNFGEMIFSHNGISGLVFYVSLLVFALSMLGIIHVPGTVPGILIAVTLILMYLSEPLEKLVNGEKNWFPEDKIFFVQSLFEMVEVLLSYFSNTISFLRIGALAIAHVGMMKVVEVLAAGGGAKTVIVYIIGNIFVMALEGMIVCIQVLRLEYYEMFSRYYHGGGKPFVSIKDKNN
;
A
#
# COMPACT_ATOMS: atom_id res chain seq x y z
N MET A 1 -22.03 -7.89 7.70
CA MET A 1 -22.08 -9.06 6.80
C MET A 1 -23.07 -10.08 7.33
N LEU A 2 -23.61 -10.94 6.48
CA LEU A 2 -24.35 -12.14 6.87
C LEU A 2 -23.52 -13.35 6.49
N ALA A 3 -23.43 -14.33 7.38
CA ALA A 3 -22.94 -15.65 6.99
C ALA A 3 -24.04 -16.36 6.23
N VAL A 4 -23.71 -16.84 5.05
CA VAL A 4 -24.62 -17.50 4.12
C VAL A 4 -24.12 -18.93 3.92
N THR A 5 -25.00 -19.89 4.09
CA THR A 5 -24.74 -21.29 3.77
C THR A 5 -25.74 -21.73 2.69
N MET A 6 -25.21 -22.15 1.55
CA MET A 6 -25.99 -22.71 0.45
C MET A 6 -25.80 -24.22 0.42
N ALA A 7 -26.87 -24.94 0.32
CA ALA A 7 -26.86 -26.39 0.16
C ALA A 7 -27.73 -26.80 -1.04
N GLY A 8 -27.31 -27.81 -1.80
CA GLY A 8 -28.00 -28.31 -2.96
C GLY A 8 -27.53 -29.71 -3.34
N PRO A 9 -28.22 -30.40 -4.27
CA PRO A 9 -27.84 -31.73 -4.75
C PRO A 9 -26.46 -31.71 -5.42
N LEU A 10 -25.67 -32.74 -5.16
CA LEU A 10 -24.28 -32.83 -5.64
C LEU A 10 -24.18 -32.87 -7.16
N ASP A 11 -25.09 -33.51 -7.83
CA ASP A 11 -25.18 -33.63 -9.30
C ASP A 11 -25.44 -32.29 -10.01
N ARG A 12 -26.04 -31.31 -9.31
CA ARG A 12 -26.33 -29.97 -9.83
C ARG A 12 -25.34 -28.92 -9.41
N PHE A 13 -24.21 -29.30 -8.79
CA PHE A 13 -23.22 -28.36 -8.21
C PHE A 13 -22.79 -27.29 -9.22
N ASP A 14 -22.28 -27.70 -10.38
CA ASP A 14 -21.73 -26.77 -11.37
C ASP A 14 -22.80 -25.81 -11.93
N HIS A 15 -24.02 -26.29 -12.11
CA HIS A 15 -25.15 -25.46 -12.55
C HIS A 15 -25.53 -24.40 -11.50
N ILE A 16 -25.62 -24.82 -10.23
CA ILE A 16 -25.98 -23.92 -9.12
C ILE A 16 -24.88 -22.88 -8.89
N VAL A 17 -23.61 -23.28 -8.92
CA VAL A 17 -22.46 -22.37 -8.79
C VAL A 17 -22.47 -21.34 -9.92
N SER A 18 -22.66 -21.77 -11.18
CA SER A 18 -22.73 -20.89 -12.33
C SER A 18 -23.87 -19.87 -12.24
N LYS A 19 -25.04 -20.34 -11.82
CA LYS A 19 -26.26 -19.52 -11.79
C LYS A 19 -26.29 -18.53 -10.64
N TYR A 20 -25.85 -18.94 -9.44
CA TYR A 20 -26.03 -18.17 -8.21
C TYR A 20 -24.74 -17.61 -7.62
N ILE A 21 -23.65 -18.39 -7.57
CA ILE A 21 -22.44 -18.02 -6.86
C ILE A 21 -21.52 -17.13 -7.73
N TYR A 22 -21.32 -17.52 -8.98
CA TYR A 22 -20.41 -16.82 -9.90
C TYR A 22 -20.80 -15.35 -10.13
N LYS A 23 -22.09 -15.04 -10.12
CA LYS A 23 -22.63 -13.68 -10.30
C LYS A 23 -22.75 -12.91 -9.01
N SER A 24 -22.60 -13.56 -7.86
CA SER A 24 -22.85 -12.99 -6.54
C SER A 24 -21.59 -12.37 -5.94
N ASP A 25 -21.77 -11.29 -5.19
CA ASP A 25 -20.73 -10.63 -4.41
C ASP A 25 -20.57 -11.38 -3.07
N ILE A 26 -19.95 -12.56 -3.14
CA ILE A 26 -19.72 -13.47 -2.00
C ILE A 26 -18.22 -13.68 -1.76
N HIS A 27 -17.82 -13.60 -0.49
CA HIS A 27 -16.52 -14.07 -0.02
C HIS A 27 -16.69 -15.49 0.50
N LEU A 28 -16.03 -16.45 -0.13
CA LEU A 28 -16.11 -17.85 0.30
C LEU A 28 -15.19 -18.12 1.48
N GLU A 29 -15.67 -18.98 2.36
CA GLU A 29 -14.91 -19.60 3.43
C GLU A 29 -14.84 -21.10 3.22
N ASN A 30 -13.81 -21.73 3.77
CA ASN A 30 -13.70 -23.18 3.70
C ASN A 30 -14.84 -23.84 4.50
N ALA A 31 -15.77 -24.50 3.78
CA ALA A 31 -16.96 -25.07 4.38
C ALA A 31 -16.64 -26.16 5.41
N LEU A 32 -15.55 -26.91 5.24
CA LEU A 32 -15.10 -27.91 6.22
C LEU A 32 -14.63 -27.28 7.53
N SER A 33 -13.91 -26.16 7.47
CA SER A 33 -13.45 -25.48 8.68
C SER A 33 -14.61 -24.88 9.48
N VAL A 34 -15.68 -24.45 8.80
CA VAL A 34 -16.85 -23.83 9.43
C VAL A 34 -17.88 -24.85 9.92
N LEU A 35 -18.10 -25.92 9.17
CA LEU A 35 -19.16 -26.90 9.42
C LEU A 35 -18.63 -28.23 9.99
N GLY A 36 -17.35 -28.54 9.78
CA GLY A 36 -16.77 -29.86 10.07
C GLY A 36 -16.81 -30.26 11.55
N GLU A 37 -16.73 -29.31 12.47
CA GLU A 37 -16.90 -29.58 13.91
C GLU A 37 -18.32 -30.02 14.29
N LYS A 38 -19.33 -29.60 13.50
CA LYS A 38 -20.75 -29.90 13.76
C LYS A 38 -21.27 -31.09 12.99
N GLN A 39 -20.59 -31.50 11.90
CA GLN A 39 -21.05 -32.62 11.04
C GLN A 39 -19.86 -33.50 10.61
N LYS A 40 -19.60 -34.57 11.35
CA LYS A 40 -18.51 -35.55 11.13
C LYS A 40 -18.56 -36.31 9.78
N LYS A 41 -19.57 -36.12 8.91
CA LYS A 41 -19.73 -36.80 7.63
C LYS A 41 -19.40 -35.97 6.39
N LEU A 42 -18.91 -34.72 6.57
CA LEU A 42 -18.53 -33.87 5.44
C LEU A 42 -17.15 -34.22 4.93
N LYS A 43 -17.00 -34.24 3.61
CA LYS A 43 -15.76 -34.51 2.90
C LYS A 43 -15.39 -33.31 2.03
N ALA A 44 -14.10 -33.09 1.80
CA ALA A 44 -13.64 -32.18 0.76
C ALA A 44 -13.94 -32.77 -0.61
N PHE A 45 -14.16 -31.94 -1.60
CA PHE A 45 -14.17 -32.40 -2.98
C PHE A 45 -12.77 -32.88 -3.39
N ASP A 46 -12.70 -33.91 -4.23
CA ASP A 46 -11.45 -34.28 -4.87
C ASP A 46 -10.94 -33.11 -5.71
N THR A 47 -9.66 -32.84 -5.59
CA THR A 47 -9.00 -31.77 -6.34
C THR A 47 -9.12 -32.05 -7.84
N VAL A 48 -9.93 -31.27 -8.53
CA VAL A 48 -9.97 -31.27 -9.99
C VAL A 48 -8.62 -30.79 -10.50
N GLY A 49 -8.10 -31.43 -11.55
CA GLY A 49 -6.84 -31.05 -12.17
C GLY A 49 -6.77 -29.53 -12.42
N SER A 50 -5.61 -28.95 -12.20
CA SER A 50 -5.42 -27.50 -12.29
C SER A 50 -5.60 -27.03 -13.74
N TYR A 51 -6.50 -26.06 -13.96
CA TYR A 51 -6.64 -25.37 -15.24
C TYR A 51 -5.54 -24.32 -15.48
N ASP A 52 -4.67 -24.05 -14.49
CA ASP A 52 -3.59 -23.07 -14.59
C ASP A 52 -2.62 -23.32 -15.75
N PRO A 53 -2.17 -24.57 -16.01
CA PRO A 53 -1.31 -24.85 -17.16
C PRO A 53 -1.98 -24.54 -18.50
N VAL A 54 -3.27 -24.88 -18.61
CA VAL A 54 -4.08 -24.63 -19.82
C VAL A 54 -4.24 -23.14 -20.07
N ILE A 55 -4.59 -22.37 -19.02
CA ILE A 55 -4.74 -20.90 -19.10
C ILE A 55 -3.42 -20.26 -19.47
N LYS A 56 -2.31 -20.69 -18.87
CA LYS A 56 -0.97 -20.16 -19.14
C LYS A 56 -0.57 -20.40 -20.59
N LYS A 57 -0.64 -21.65 -21.05
CA LYS A 57 -0.30 -22.01 -22.44
C LYS A 57 -1.20 -21.31 -23.46
N ALA A 58 -2.51 -21.30 -23.24
CA ALA A 58 -3.44 -20.59 -24.12
C ALA A 58 -3.17 -19.08 -24.17
N GLY A 59 -2.85 -18.47 -23.01
CA GLY A 59 -2.47 -17.06 -22.91
C GLY A 59 -1.16 -16.73 -23.65
N GLU A 60 -0.15 -17.61 -23.56
CA GLU A 60 1.11 -17.48 -24.30
C GLU A 60 0.87 -17.54 -25.82
N LEU A 61 0.05 -18.47 -26.30
CA LEU A 61 -0.31 -18.58 -27.72
C LEU A 61 -1.09 -17.35 -28.22
N LEU A 62 -2.08 -16.87 -27.46
CA LEU A 62 -2.84 -15.66 -27.77
C LEU A 62 -1.95 -14.41 -27.79
N SER A 63 -1.01 -14.31 -26.83
CA SER A 63 -0.04 -13.21 -26.75
C SER A 63 0.95 -13.24 -27.92
N ALA A 64 1.46 -14.42 -28.28
CA ALA A 64 2.37 -14.58 -29.43
C ALA A 64 1.71 -14.17 -30.74
N ALA A 65 0.41 -14.43 -30.88
CA ALA A 65 -0.39 -14.01 -32.03
C ALA A 65 -0.92 -12.56 -31.93
N SER A 66 -0.65 -11.83 -30.86
CA SER A 66 -1.21 -10.49 -30.58
C SER A 66 -2.74 -10.43 -30.62
N ILE A 67 -3.39 -11.56 -30.30
CA ILE A 67 -4.84 -11.67 -30.22
C ILE A 67 -5.28 -11.27 -28.82
N LYS A 68 -6.17 -10.27 -28.72
CA LYS A 68 -6.79 -9.94 -27.44
C LYS A 68 -7.91 -10.93 -27.16
N PRO A 69 -7.97 -11.55 -25.96
CA PRO A 69 -9.14 -12.32 -25.55
C PRO A 69 -10.38 -11.41 -25.65
N GLY A 70 -11.41 -11.88 -26.31
CA GLY A 70 -12.68 -11.16 -26.39
C GLY A 70 -13.69 -11.82 -25.47
N ASP A 71 -14.72 -11.09 -25.03
CA ASP A 71 -15.86 -11.63 -24.26
C ASP A 71 -16.69 -12.57 -25.16
N ASN A 72 -16.18 -13.76 -25.41
CA ASN A 72 -16.93 -14.78 -26.15
C ASN A 72 -17.83 -15.53 -25.17
N THR A 73 -19.13 -15.51 -25.43
CA THR A 73 -20.15 -16.11 -24.54
C THR A 73 -20.34 -17.62 -24.74
N GLU A 74 -19.80 -18.16 -25.84
CA GLU A 74 -19.90 -19.59 -26.12
C GLU A 74 -18.81 -20.38 -25.37
N GLU A 75 -19.22 -21.39 -24.62
CA GLU A 75 -18.31 -22.26 -23.88
C GLU A 75 -17.85 -23.43 -24.77
N SER A 76 -16.55 -23.73 -24.72
CA SER A 76 -16.00 -24.94 -25.32
C SER A 76 -16.50 -26.18 -24.55
N LYS A 77 -16.96 -27.19 -25.27
CA LYS A 77 -17.41 -28.45 -24.69
C LYS A 77 -16.26 -29.42 -24.35
N MET A 78 -15.03 -29.05 -24.64
CA MET A 78 -13.85 -29.90 -24.42
C MET A 78 -13.65 -30.22 -22.94
N SER A 79 -13.26 -31.43 -22.63
CA SER A 79 -12.74 -31.85 -21.33
C SER A 79 -11.33 -31.28 -21.10
N LEU A 80 -10.81 -31.35 -19.87
CA LEU A 80 -9.46 -30.84 -19.56
C LEU A 80 -8.38 -31.51 -20.43
N GLY A 81 -8.43 -32.84 -20.59
CA GLY A 81 -7.48 -33.56 -21.42
C GLY A 81 -7.59 -33.23 -22.91
N GLU A 82 -8.81 -32.97 -23.42
CA GLU A 82 -9.00 -32.51 -24.79
C GLU A 82 -8.50 -31.09 -25.02
N MET A 83 -8.62 -30.19 -24.00
CA MET A 83 -8.04 -28.85 -24.03
C MET A 83 -6.51 -28.91 -24.08
N GLU A 84 -5.90 -29.77 -23.27
CA GLU A 84 -4.45 -30.00 -23.28
C GLU A 84 -3.98 -30.53 -24.63
N ALA A 85 -4.63 -31.55 -25.16
CA ALA A 85 -4.30 -32.11 -26.49
C ALA A 85 -4.47 -31.09 -27.63
N PHE A 86 -5.52 -30.26 -27.58
CA PHE A 86 -5.72 -29.17 -28.53
C PHE A 86 -4.59 -28.13 -28.47
N LEU A 87 -4.20 -27.73 -27.23
CA LEU A 87 -3.09 -26.79 -27.02
C LEU A 87 -1.75 -27.38 -27.48
N GLU A 88 -1.48 -28.67 -27.23
CA GLU A 88 -0.28 -29.33 -27.74
C GLU A 88 -0.24 -29.36 -29.28
N LYS A 89 -1.38 -29.62 -29.93
CA LYS A 89 -1.48 -29.57 -31.38
C LYS A 89 -1.27 -28.17 -31.93
N ALA A 90 -1.88 -27.17 -31.31
CA ALA A 90 -1.69 -25.77 -31.65
C ALA A 90 -0.23 -25.33 -31.40
N GLU A 91 0.37 -25.69 -30.26
CA GLU A 91 1.76 -25.42 -29.92
C GLU A 91 2.72 -26.07 -30.91
N SER A 92 2.50 -27.32 -31.31
CA SER A 92 3.35 -28.01 -32.29
C SER A 92 3.32 -27.34 -33.64
N SER A 93 2.18 -26.80 -34.07
CA SER A 93 2.03 -26.05 -35.34
C SER A 93 2.71 -24.67 -35.30
N PHE A 94 2.87 -24.08 -34.09
CA PHE A 94 3.41 -22.74 -33.91
C PHE A 94 4.65 -22.71 -33.00
N SER A 95 5.20 -23.87 -32.61
CA SER A 95 6.30 -23.98 -31.65
C SER A 95 7.52 -23.13 -32.04
N GLU A 96 7.82 -23.05 -33.31
CA GLU A 96 8.94 -22.25 -33.81
C GLU A 96 8.68 -20.74 -33.64
N THR A 97 7.45 -20.29 -33.89
CA THR A 97 7.05 -18.90 -33.70
C THR A 97 7.00 -18.49 -32.22
N VAL A 98 6.39 -19.32 -31.39
CA VAL A 98 6.32 -19.10 -29.94
C VAL A 98 7.73 -19.07 -29.33
N LYS A 99 8.61 -20.00 -29.76
CA LYS A 99 9.99 -20.05 -29.31
C LYS A 99 10.78 -18.81 -29.75
N LYS A 100 10.65 -18.36 -31.00
CA LYS A 100 11.29 -17.14 -31.50
C LYS A 100 10.77 -15.89 -30.75
N CYS A 101 9.46 -15.77 -30.51
CA CYS A 101 8.91 -14.68 -29.72
C CYS A 101 9.43 -14.69 -28.28
N GLY A 102 9.50 -15.87 -27.63
CA GLY A 102 10.05 -16.03 -26.30
C GLY A 102 11.53 -15.65 -26.19
N GLU A 103 12.35 -16.07 -27.18
CA GLU A 103 13.77 -15.69 -27.25
C GLU A 103 13.97 -14.18 -27.43
N ILE A 104 13.10 -13.52 -28.20
CA ILE A 104 13.11 -12.06 -28.37
C ILE A 104 12.71 -11.36 -27.08
N ASP A 105 11.63 -11.81 -26.41
CA ASP A 105 11.17 -11.23 -25.15
C ASP A 105 12.22 -11.39 -24.04
N GLU A 106 12.93 -12.52 -23.98
CA GLU A 106 14.04 -12.73 -23.06
C GLU A 106 15.21 -11.79 -23.33
N LYS A 107 15.58 -11.59 -24.62
CA LYS A 107 16.61 -10.62 -25.01
C LYS A 107 16.23 -9.19 -24.62
N ILE A 108 15.00 -8.78 -24.88
CA ILE A 108 14.49 -7.46 -24.50
C ILE A 108 14.55 -7.28 -22.98
N ALA A 109 14.14 -8.28 -22.21
CA ALA A 109 14.20 -8.25 -20.76
C ALA A 109 15.64 -8.15 -20.24
N LYS A 110 16.58 -8.91 -20.83
CA LYS A 110 18.01 -8.86 -20.51
C LYS A 110 18.61 -7.49 -20.83
N ASN A 111 18.30 -6.95 -22.00
CA ASN A 111 18.76 -5.62 -22.40
C ASN A 111 18.19 -4.52 -21.50
N LYS A 112 16.91 -4.62 -21.05
CA LYS A 112 16.34 -3.69 -20.06
C LYS A 112 17.12 -3.74 -18.76
N GLY A 113 17.43 -4.92 -18.24
CA GLY A 113 18.26 -5.08 -17.04
C GLY A 113 19.66 -4.47 -17.20
N TYR A 114 20.27 -4.59 -18.38
CA TYR A 114 21.54 -3.93 -18.66
C TYR A 114 21.40 -2.41 -18.71
N ILE A 115 20.34 -1.86 -19.31
CA ILE A 115 20.07 -0.43 -19.34
C ILE A 115 19.94 0.12 -17.91
N GLU A 116 19.14 -0.52 -17.06
CA GLU A 116 18.95 -0.13 -15.66
C GLU A 116 20.27 -0.14 -14.87
N ASN A 117 21.12 -1.15 -15.13
CA ASN A 117 22.44 -1.26 -14.49
C ASN A 117 23.46 -0.24 -15.03
N MET A 118 23.31 0.22 -16.28
CA MET A 118 24.22 1.18 -16.88
C MET A 118 23.82 2.65 -16.66
N GLU A 119 22.56 2.94 -16.41
CA GLU A 119 22.11 4.31 -16.12
C GLU A 119 22.92 4.98 -14.99
N PRO A 120 23.28 4.32 -13.87
CA PRO A 120 24.13 4.90 -12.83
C PRO A 120 25.58 5.21 -13.28
N LEU A 121 26.04 4.64 -14.41
CA LEU A 121 27.36 4.89 -14.99
C LEU A 121 27.38 6.06 -15.99
N MET A 122 26.22 6.57 -16.40
CA MET A 122 26.13 7.65 -17.40
C MET A 122 26.96 8.91 -17.05
N PRO A 123 27.15 9.30 -15.76
CA PRO A 123 28.00 10.43 -15.40
C PRO A 123 29.49 10.20 -15.73
N LEU A 124 29.90 8.95 -15.99
CA LEU A 124 31.25 8.64 -16.45
C LEU A 124 31.32 8.81 -17.97
N ALA A 125 31.79 9.97 -18.42
CA ALA A 125 32.02 10.26 -19.84
C ALA A 125 33.25 9.55 -20.43
N THR A 126 33.62 8.38 -19.87
CA THR A 126 34.84 7.64 -20.23
C THR A 126 34.46 6.37 -20.98
N ASP A 127 35.31 5.97 -21.94
CA ASP A 127 35.14 4.70 -22.66
C ASP A 127 35.39 3.53 -21.71
N LEU A 128 34.33 2.70 -21.53
CA LEU A 128 34.41 1.53 -20.64
C LEU A 128 35.23 0.38 -21.25
N SER A 129 35.58 0.41 -22.54
CA SER A 129 36.42 -0.61 -23.16
C SER A 129 37.80 -0.69 -22.51
N ALA A 130 38.34 0.48 -22.07
CA ALA A 130 39.59 0.54 -21.33
C ALA A 130 39.59 -0.27 -20.03
N LEU A 131 38.42 -0.56 -19.44
CA LEU A 131 38.32 -1.41 -18.23
C LEU A 131 38.62 -2.89 -18.53
N SER A 132 38.45 -3.31 -19.78
CA SER A 132 38.75 -4.69 -20.21
C SER A 132 40.24 -4.94 -20.41
N ASP A 133 41.02 -3.88 -20.59
CA ASP A 133 42.45 -3.94 -20.91
C ASP A 133 43.35 -3.94 -19.67
N PHE A 134 42.75 -3.88 -18.47
CA PHE A 134 43.52 -3.90 -17.23
C PHE A 134 43.99 -5.32 -16.87
N GLU A 135 45.28 -5.60 -17.01
CA GLU A 135 45.90 -6.88 -16.60
C GLU A 135 46.21 -6.97 -15.11
N PHE A 136 46.61 -5.85 -14.49
CA PHE A 136 47.06 -5.78 -13.09
C PHE A 136 46.06 -5.15 -12.12
N ILE A 137 44.97 -4.61 -12.63
CA ILE A 137 43.94 -3.93 -11.84
C ILE A 137 42.60 -4.64 -12.05
N ALA A 138 42.02 -5.13 -10.96
CA ALA A 138 40.64 -5.61 -10.97
C ALA A 138 39.67 -4.47 -10.64
N TYR A 139 38.54 -4.44 -11.29
CA TYR A 139 37.47 -3.51 -10.99
C TYR A 139 36.17 -4.24 -10.62
N ARG A 140 35.32 -3.56 -9.86
CA ARG A 140 33.96 -3.98 -9.54
C ARG A 140 33.04 -2.81 -9.61
N PHE A 141 31.91 -3.00 -10.21
CA PHE A 141 30.80 -2.04 -10.21
C PHE A 141 29.68 -2.54 -9.30
N GLY A 142 29.04 -1.63 -8.58
CA GLY A 142 27.94 -1.95 -7.70
C GLY A 142 27.45 -0.75 -6.90
N LYS A 143 26.62 -1.06 -5.93
CA LYS A 143 26.08 -0.08 -4.99
C LYS A 143 26.34 -0.50 -3.55
N LEU A 144 26.46 0.48 -2.68
CA LEU A 144 26.56 0.27 -1.24
C LEU A 144 25.64 1.25 -0.50
N PRO A 145 25.09 0.87 0.68
CA PRO A 145 24.30 1.77 1.50
C PRO A 145 25.10 3.01 1.90
N LYS A 146 24.43 4.16 2.08
CA LYS A 146 25.12 5.42 2.51
C LYS A 146 25.91 5.27 3.80
N GLY A 147 25.43 4.44 4.75
CA GLY A 147 26.18 4.12 5.96
C GLY A 147 27.50 3.41 5.66
N GLY A 148 27.48 2.40 4.78
CA GLY A 148 28.67 1.70 4.31
C GLY A 148 29.66 2.62 3.59
N TYR A 149 29.16 3.56 2.79
CA TYR A 149 30.01 4.55 2.10
C TYR A 149 30.76 5.49 3.05
N LYS A 150 30.10 5.93 4.14
CA LYS A 150 30.77 6.75 5.17
C LYS A 150 31.88 5.96 5.85
N THR A 151 31.62 4.70 6.17
CA THR A 151 32.61 3.80 6.78
C THR A 151 33.73 3.44 5.80
N LEU A 152 33.42 3.27 4.50
CA LEU A 152 34.40 3.00 3.46
C LEU A 152 35.50 4.07 3.41
N ASN A 153 35.12 5.35 3.51
CA ASN A 153 36.09 6.46 3.50
C ASN A 153 37.16 6.36 4.61
N THR A 154 36.83 5.67 5.71
CA THR A 154 37.79 5.43 6.80
C THR A 154 38.78 4.31 6.44
N TYR A 155 38.35 3.31 5.66
CA TYR A 155 39.20 2.19 5.23
C TYR A 155 40.04 2.52 3.99
N LEU A 156 39.59 3.45 3.14
CA LEU A 156 40.33 3.81 1.90
C LEU A 156 41.75 4.35 2.15
N SER A 157 42.02 4.94 3.32
CA SER A 157 43.35 5.41 3.70
C SER A 157 44.36 4.28 3.93
N ASP A 158 43.86 3.09 4.31
CA ASP A 158 44.66 1.92 4.69
C ASP A 158 44.70 0.83 3.61
N MET A 159 44.13 1.10 2.43
CA MET A 159 43.99 0.15 1.34
C MET A 159 44.42 0.74 0.00
N ASN A 160 45.05 -0.07 -0.84
CA ASN A 160 45.37 0.31 -2.22
C ASN A 160 44.13 0.18 -3.13
N VAL A 161 43.03 0.86 -2.74
CA VAL A 161 41.75 0.83 -3.47
C VAL A 161 41.34 2.24 -3.82
N VAL A 162 40.92 2.44 -5.07
CA VAL A 162 40.31 3.69 -5.51
C VAL A 162 38.81 3.44 -5.73
N PHE A 163 37.96 4.17 -5.03
CA PHE A 163 36.52 4.13 -5.23
C PHE A 163 36.06 5.38 -5.98
N VAL A 164 35.48 5.18 -7.16
CA VAL A 164 34.92 6.24 -8.01
C VAL A 164 33.42 6.22 -7.88
N LYS A 165 32.87 7.21 -7.18
CA LYS A 165 31.43 7.41 -7.05
C LYS A 165 30.85 7.87 -8.38
N THR A 166 29.78 7.22 -8.85
CA THR A 166 29.11 7.54 -10.11
C THR A 166 27.76 8.19 -9.92
N LYS A 167 26.94 7.65 -9.00
CA LYS A 167 25.61 8.17 -8.68
C LYS A 167 25.35 8.01 -7.19
N GLU A 168 24.50 8.86 -6.64
CA GLU A 168 23.98 8.72 -5.29
C GLU A 168 22.46 8.87 -5.34
N ASP A 169 21.75 7.93 -4.74
CA ASP A 169 20.32 7.99 -4.52
C ASP A 169 20.00 8.14 -3.01
N GLU A 170 18.72 8.07 -2.63
CA GLU A 170 18.31 8.29 -1.24
C GLU A 170 18.92 7.28 -0.25
N HIS A 171 19.19 6.06 -0.66
CA HIS A 171 19.60 4.96 0.22
C HIS A 171 20.98 4.42 -0.10
N SER A 172 21.47 4.59 -1.34
CA SER A 172 22.66 3.93 -1.85
C SER A 172 23.60 4.88 -2.59
N VAL A 173 24.87 4.52 -2.59
CA VAL A 173 25.92 5.16 -3.40
C VAL A 173 26.41 4.14 -4.42
N TRP A 174 26.34 4.49 -5.69
CA TRP A 174 26.81 3.70 -6.82
C TRP A 174 28.23 4.07 -7.16
N GLY A 175 29.04 3.11 -7.51
CA GLY A 175 30.41 3.40 -7.91
C GLY A 175 31.19 2.18 -8.38
N LEU A 176 32.37 2.48 -8.92
CA LEU A 176 33.38 1.47 -9.26
C LEU A 176 34.50 1.53 -8.23
N TYR A 177 34.99 0.39 -7.80
CA TYR A 177 36.27 0.33 -7.14
C TYR A 177 37.32 -0.40 -8.00
N PHE A 178 38.54 0.08 -7.89
CA PHE A 178 39.71 -0.43 -8.57
C PHE A 178 40.69 -0.90 -7.52
N VAL A 179 41.25 -2.09 -7.72
CA VAL A 179 42.16 -2.75 -6.78
C VAL A 179 43.20 -3.54 -7.54
N PRO A 180 44.49 -3.58 -7.07
CA PRO A 180 45.49 -4.52 -7.61
C PRO A 180 44.99 -5.95 -7.53
N VAL A 181 45.30 -6.77 -8.56
CA VAL A 181 44.80 -8.14 -8.64
C VAL A 181 45.23 -8.98 -7.41
N ASP A 182 46.40 -8.70 -6.85
CA ASP A 182 46.93 -9.38 -5.66
C ASP A 182 46.11 -9.11 -4.40
N GLU A 183 45.52 -7.91 -4.26
CA GLU A 183 44.73 -7.52 -3.09
C GLU A 183 43.21 -7.67 -3.29
N LYS A 184 42.78 -8.19 -4.44
CA LYS A 184 41.38 -8.31 -4.83
C LYS A 184 40.51 -9.05 -3.79
N LYS A 185 41.00 -10.19 -3.24
CA LYS A 185 40.21 -10.95 -2.25
C LYS A 185 39.95 -10.15 -0.99
N LYS A 186 40.98 -9.48 -0.48
CA LYS A 186 40.88 -8.63 0.72
C LYS A 186 39.91 -7.46 0.50
N ALA A 187 39.99 -6.82 -0.67
CA ALA A 187 39.05 -5.75 -1.03
C ALA A 187 37.61 -6.28 -1.15
N ASP A 188 37.41 -7.40 -1.89
CA ASP A 188 36.08 -8.01 -2.05
C ASP A 188 35.44 -8.37 -0.68
N GLU A 189 36.21 -8.85 0.31
CA GLU A 189 35.76 -9.16 1.67
C GLU A 189 35.33 -7.88 2.44
N ILE A 190 36.12 -6.82 2.36
CA ILE A 190 35.82 -5.55 3.02
C ILE A 190 34.58 -4.90 2.39
N PHE A 191 34.48 -4.85 1.07
CA PHE A 191 33.30 -4.31 0.40
C PHE A 191 32.05 -5.13 0.68
N THR A 192 32.18 -6.47 0.81
CA THR A 192 31.08 -7.33 1.21
C THR A 192 30.62 -7.03 2.65
N SER A 193 31.55 -6.79 3.58
CA SER A 193 31.24 -6.40 4.96
C SER A 193 30.52 -5.05 5.06
N LEU A 194 30.71 -4.17 4.07
CA LEU A 194 30.03 -2.89 3.93
C LEU A 194 28.71 -2.99 3.15
N TYR A 195 28.23 -4.21 2.88
CA TYR A 195 27.03 -4.50 2.10
C TYR A 195 27.09 -3.98 0.66
N PHE A 196 28.28 -4.06 0.02
CA PHE A 196 28.42 -3.74 -1.39
C PHE A 196 27.75 -4.82 -2.25
N GLU A 197 26.71 -4.43 -2.96
CA GLU A 197 26.00 -5.28 -3.91
C GLU A 197 26.64 -5.15 -5.29
N ARG A 198 27.38 -6.21 -5.69
CA ARG A 198 28.05 -6.24 -6.98
C ARG A 198 27.06 -6.40 -8.12
N ILE A 199 27.16 -5.53 -9.13
CA ILE A 199 26.37 -5.55 -10.35
C ILE A 199 27.26 -6.02 -11.51
N ARG A 200 26.76 -7.00 -12.25
CA ARG A 200 27.45 -7.51 -13.43
C ARG A 200 27.12 -6.64 -14.63
N LEU A 201 28.16 -6.13 -15.26
CA LEU A 201 28.07 -5.43 -16.54
C LEU A 201 28.09 -6.46 -17.71
N PRO A 202 27.64 -6.08 -18.92
CA PRO A 202 27.77 -6.91 -20.12
C PRO A 202 29.23 -7.34 -20.34
N GLU A 203 29.42 -8.53 -20.88
CA GLU A 203 30.78 -9.09 -21.13
C GLU A 203 31.57 -8.28 -22.17
N LYS A 204 30.88 -7.63 -23.10
CA LYS A 204 31.49 -6.76 -24.11
C LYS A 204 31.15 -5.31 -23.80
N LEU A 205 32.08 -4.62 -23.15
CA LEU A 205 32.01 -3.19 -22.93
C LEU A 205 32.67 -2.49 -24.13
N SER A 206 31.93 -1.70 -24.90
CA SER A 206 32.49 -0.94 -26.04
C SER A 206 31.88 0.46 -26.09
N GLY A 207 32.70 1.48 -25.90
CA GLY A 207 32.29 2.87 -25.92
C GLY A 207 31.84 3.44 -24.58
N THR A 208 31.25 4.63 -24.61
CA THR A 208 30.76 5.31 -23.40
C THR A 208 29.45 4.69 -22.91
N PRO A 209 29.14 4.78 -21.58
CA PRO A 209 27.87 4.28 -21.04
C PRO A 209 26.63 4.84 -21.76
N GLU A 210 26.66 6.09 -22.16
CA GLU A 210 25.57 6.74 -22.89
C GLU A 210 25.38 6.14 -24.28
N ALA A 211 26.47 5.89 -25.02
CA ALA A 211 26.42 5.25 -26.33
C ALA A 211 25.89 3.82 -26.24
N MET A 212 26.29 3.07 -25.20
CA MET A 212 25.81 1.70 -24.97
C MET A 212 24.32 1.66 -24.62
N VAL A 213 23.85 2.53 -23.74
CA VAL A 213 22.42 2.64 -23.41
C VAL A 213 21.60 3.00 -24.63
N LYS A 214 22.09 3.91 -25.49
CA LYS A 214 21.45 4.27 -26.74
C LYS A 214 21.38 3.08 -27.70
N ALA A 215 22.49 2.36 -27.89
CA ALA A 215 22.54 1.17 -28.74
C ALA A 215 21.60 0.06 -28.26
N LEU A 216 21.53 -0.20 -26.93
CA LEU A 216 20.61 -1.18 -26.36
C LEU A 216 19.14 -0.76 -26.50
N LYS A 217 18.83 0.53 -26.44
CA LYS A 217 17.47 1.04 -26.71
C LYS A 217 17.08 0.89 -28.18
N GLU A 218 18.01 1.17 -29.09
CA GLU A 218 17.81 0.96 -30.55
C GLU A 218 17.66 -0.53 -30.89
N GLU A 219 18.48 -1.40 -30.27
CA GLU A 219 18.34 -2.85 -30.42
C GLU A 219 16.99 -3.35 -29.91
N ASN A 220 16.54 -2.88 -28.74
CA ASN A 220 15.23 -3.23 -28.20
C ASN A 220 14.08 -2.74 -29.10
N ALA A 221 14.21 -1.60 -29.74
CA ALA A 221 13.23 -1.12 -30.70
C ALA A 221 13.19 -2.00 -31.97
N ALA A 222 14.36 -2.40 -32.47
CA ALA A 222 14.46 -3.33 -33.61
C ALA A 222 13.88 -4.72 -33.29
N LEU A 223 14.22 -5.27 -32.10
CA LEU A 223 13.67 -6.54 -31.62
C LEU A 223 12.15 -6.48 -31.44
N ALA A 224 11.62 -5.35 -30.96
CA ALA A 224 10.17 -5.16 -30.83
C ALA A 224 9.47 -5.13 -32.19
N GLU A 225 10.09 -4.53 -33.20
CA GLU A 225 9.56 -4.51 -34.55
C GLU A 225 9.65 -5.90 -35.22
N GLU A 226 10.75 -6.62 -35.00
CA GLU A 226 10.91 -8.01 -35.46
C GLU A 226 9.85 -8.92 -34.84
N ARG A 227 9.66 -8.82 -33.51
CA ARG A 227 8.59 -9.52 -32.78
C ARG A 227 7.21 -9.25 -33.40
N LYS A 228 6.94 -7.97 -33.73
CA LYS A 228 5.68 -7.57 -34.34
C LYS A 228 5.47 -8.23 -35.71
N LYS A 229 6.50 -8.28 -36.56
CA LYS A 229 6.43 -8.93 -37.88
C LYS A 229 6.21 -10.44 -37.78
N ILE A 230 6.90 -11.11 -36.84
CA ILE A 230 6.71 -12.54 -36.55
C ILE A 230 5.28 -12.79 -36.05
N SER A 231 4.76 -11.94 -35.15
CA SER A 231 3.40 -12.02 -34.62
C SER A 231 2.33 -11.80 -35.71
N GLU A 232 2.53 -10.86 -36.63
CA GLU A 232 1.61 -10.60 -37.76
C GLU A 232 1.58 -11.77 -38.77
N SER A 233 2.71 -12.41 -39.00
CA SER A 233 2.75 -13.62 -39.85
C SER A 233 2.13 -14.84 -39.17
N ALA A 234 2.24 -14.93 -37.83
CA ALA A 234 1.60 -15.99 -37.06
C ALA A 234 0.07 -15.82 -36.96
N SER A 235 -0.43 -14.60 -36.94
CA SER A 235 -1.88 -14.34 -36.86
C SER A 235 -2.63 -14.89 -38.05
N SER A 236 -2.05 -14.81 -39.25
CA SER A 236 -2.65 -15.37 -40.48
C SER A 236 -2.67 -16.91 -40.50
N GLY A 237 -1.74 -17.58 -39.82
CA GLY A 237 -1.74 -19.04 -39.68
C GLY A 237 -2.63 -19.57 -38.55
N LEU A 238 -2.94 -18.71 -37.55
CA LEU A 238 -3.80 -19.03 -36.41
C LEU A 238 -5.28 -18.74 -36.64
N ASP A 239 -5.66 -18.16 -37.77
CA ASP A 239 -7.06 -17.82 -38.06
C ASP A 239 -7.97 -19.05 -37.99
N GLU A 240 -7.47 -20.25 -38.30
CA GLU A 240 -8.20 -21.52 -38.20
C GLU A 240 -8.43 -21.93 -36.73
N TYR A 241 -7.49 -21.63 -35.81
CA TYR A 241 -7.57 -22.02 -34.40
C TYR A 241 -8.02 -20.88 -33.50
N LYS A 242 -8.10 -19.66 -34.00
CA LYS A 242 -8.31 -18.44 -33.22
C LYS A 242 -9.60 -18.45 -32.41
N GLU A 243 -10.71 -18.75 -33.06
CA GLU A 243 -12.01 -18.76 -32.37
C GLU A 243 -12.06 -19.84 -31.27
N GLU A 244 -11.54 -21.03 -31.57
CA GLU A 244 -11.56 -22.15 -30.62
C GLU A 244 -10.57 -21.90 -29.48
N LEU A 245 -9.42 -21.28 -29.75
CA LEU A 245 -8.43 -20.91 -28.73
C LEU A 245 -8.97 -19.85 -27.76
N ILE A 246 -9.69 -18.84 -28.27
CA ILE A 246 -10.36 -17.84 -27.42
C ILE A 246 -11.46 -18.50 -26.58
N LYS A 247 -12.31 -19.35 -27.20
CA LYS A 247 -13.35 -20.10 -26.49
C LYS A 247 -12.75 -21.00 -25.40
N LEU A 248 -11.66 -21.69 -25.70
CA LEU A 248 -10.95 -22.55 -24.77
C LEU A 248 -10.36 -21.75 -23.60
N TYR A 249 -9.71 -20.63 -23.87
CA TYR A 249 -9.12 -19.77 -22.84
C TYR A 249 -10.18 -19.25 -21.87
N GLU A 250 -11.28 -18.69 -22.39
CA GLU A 250 -12.37 -18.18 -21.58
C GLU A 250 -13.09 -19.31 -20.80
N THR A 251 -13.27 -20.47 -21.44
CA THR A 251 -13.85 -21.64 -20.76
C THR A 251 -12.94 -22.17 -19.66
N ALA A 252 -11.63 -22.24 -19.89
CA ALA A 252 -10.67 -22.66 -18.88
C ALA A 252 -10.65 -21.69 -17.69
N LYS A 253 -10.74 -20.39 -17.95
CA LYS A 253 -10.83 -19.35 -16.93
C LYS A 253 -12.09 -19.50 -16.06
N LYS A 254 -13.24 -19.72 -16.69
CA LYS A 254 -14.51 -19.99 -16.00
C LYS A 254 -14.45 -21.28 -15.17
N ARG A 255 -13.94 -22.38 -15.75
CA ARG A 255 -13.83 -23.66 -15.04
C ARG A 255 -12.84 -23.63 -13.89
N ARG A 256 -11.76 -22.84 -13.99
CA ARG A 256 -10.88 -22.55 -12.86
C ARG A 256 -11.63 -21.88 -11.71
N ALA A 257 -12.45 -20.87 -12.04
CA ALA A 257 -13.25 -20.21 -11.02
C ALA A 257 -14.24 -21.17 -10.33
N TYR A 258 -14.82 -22.13 -11.08
CA TYR A 258 -15.65 -23.18 -10.49
C TYR A 258 -14.83 -24.15 -9.62
N ALA A 259 -13.62 -24.49 -10.05
CA ALA A 259 -12.71 -25.31 -9.24
C ALA A 259 -12.32 -24.62 -7.93
N ASP A 260 -12.09 -23.30 -7.94
CA ASP A 260 -11.84 -22.51 -6.73
C ASP A 260 -13.03 -22.57 -5.75
N VAL A 261 -14.25 -22.47 -6.27
CA VAL A 261 -15.47 -22.63 -5.44
C VAL A 261 -15.56 -24.05 -4.88
N ARG A 262 -15.25 -25.06 -5.70
CA ARG A 262 -15.29 -26.47 -5.32
C ARG A 262 -14.29 -26.79 -4.21
N ASN A 263 -13.10 -26.23 -4.27
CA ASN A 263 -12.07 -26.38 -3.24
C ASN A 263 -12.45 -25.73 -1.89
N MET A 264 -13.33 -24.73 -1.90
CA MET A 264 -13.85 -24.09 -0.69
C MET A 264 -15.14 -24.75 -0.18
N ALA A 265 -15.82 -25.53 -1.02
CA ALA A 265 -17.05 -26.24 -0.67
C ALA A 265 -16.75 -27.56 0.05
N ALA A 266 -17.77 -28.09 0.74
CA ALA A 266 -17.78 -29.44 1.30
C ALA A 266 -18.95 -30.20 0.74
N HIS A 267 -18.89 -31.54 0.74
CA HIS A 267 -20.00 -32.38 0.33
C HIS A 267 -20.25 -33.54 1.31
N SER A 268 -21.49 -33.96 1.37
CA SER A 268 -21.89 -35.28 1.86
C SER A 268 -22.08 -36.24 0.67
N ASP A 269 -22.62 -37.40 0.88
CA ASP A 269 -22.85 -38.37 -0.22
C ASP A 269 -23.85 -37.84 -1.27
N ASP A 270 -24.85 -37.01 -0.88
CA ASP A 270 -25.92 -36.52 -1.75
C ASP A 270 -25.93 -34.99 -1.96
N TYR A 271 -25.37 -34.23 -1.03
CA TYR A 271 -25.50 -32.77 -1.01
C TYR A 271 -24.14 -32.07 -0.90
N PHE A 272 -24.04 -30.90 -1.53
CA PHE A 272 -22.92 -29.99 -1.34
C PHE A 272 -23.30 -28.85 -0.39
N TYR A 273 -22.26 -28.22 0.19
CA TYR A 273 -22.37 -27.07 1.08
C TYR A 273 -21.33 -26.02 0.71
N ILE A 274 -21.80 -24.82 0.47
CA ILE A 274 -20.96 -23.64 0.22
C ILE A 274 -21.22 -22.66 1.36
N VAL A 275 -20.15 -22.19 1.99
CA VAL A 275 -20.22 -21.22 3.08
C VAL A 275 -19.50 -19.95 2.66
N GLY A 276 -20.06 -18.80 2.98
CA GLY A 276 -19.43 -17.53 2.65
C GLY A 276 -20.09 -16.36 3.36
N TRP A 277 -19.52 -15.19 3.13
CA TRP A 277 -19.98 -13.92 3.69
C TRP A 277 -20.51 -13.01 2.59
N MET A 278 -21.66 -12.41 2.83
CA MET A 278 -22.30 -11.48 1.90
C MET A 278 -22.81 -10.23 2.61
N GLY A 279 -22.96 -9.14 1.85
CA GLY A 279 -23.71 -7.97 2.31
C GLY A 279 -25.17 -8.29 2.57
N LYS A 280 -25.81 -7.63 3.57
CA LYS A 280 -27.25 -7.87 3.88
C LYS A 280 -28.17 -7.70 2.69
N LYS A 281 -27.90 -6.71 1.82
CA LYS A 281 -28.71 -6.45 0.62
C LYS A 281 -28.52 -7.55 -0.42
N ASP A 282 -27.26 -7.93 -0.65
CA ASP A 282 -26.87 -8.92 -1.66
C ASP A 282 -27.36 -10.33 -1.26
N ALA A 283 -27.28 -10.67 0.03
CA ALA A 283 -27.81 -11.92 0.57
C ALA A 283 -29.34 -12.03 0.43
N LYS A 284 -30.07 -10.92 0.67
CA LYS A 284 -31.53 -10.91 0.47
C LYS A 284 -31.93 -11.02 -1.01
N ALA A 285 -31.16 -10.39 -1.91
CA ALA A 285 -31.37 -10.51 -3.35
C ALA A 285 -31.16 -11.96 -3.82
N LEU A 286 -30.03 -12.56 -3.41
CA LEU A 286 -29.76 -13.98 -3.69
C LEU A 286 -30.87 -14.89 -3.14
N GLY A 287 -31.35 -14.62 -1.93
CA GLY A 287 -32.44 -15.40 -1.34
C GLY A 287 -33.76 -15.29 -2.10
N ALA A 288 -34.05 -14.15 -2.72
CA ALA A 288 -35.21 -13.98 -3.56
C ALA A 288 -35.10 -14.78 -4.87
N GLU A 289 -33.89 -14.84 -5.46
CA GLU A 289 -33.61 -15.63 -6.66
C GLU A 289 -33.70 -17.17 -6.38
N VAL A 290 -33.12 -17.58 -5.24
CA VAL A 290 -33.09 -19.02 -4.85
C VAL A 290 -34.46 -19.53 -4.43
N LYS A 291 -35.37 -18.67 -3.94
CA LYS A 291 -36.73 -19.10 -3.53
C LYS A 291 -37.51 -19.85 -4.61
N ASN A 292 -37.22 -19.61 -5.87
CA ASN A 292 -37.88 -20.24 -7.01
C ASN A 292 -37.25 -21.59 -7.40
N ASP A 293 -36.18 -22.01 -6.76
CA ASP A 293 -35.48 -23.27 -7.01
C ASP A 293 -35.63 -24.18 -5.78
N HIS A 294 -36.52 -25.16 -5.88
CA HIS A 294 -36.86 -26.06 -4.76
C HIS A 294 -35.71 -26.99 -4.33
N ASP A 295 -34.70 -27.15 -5.18
CA ASP A 295 -33.57 -28.03 -4.92
C ASP A 295 -32.42 -27.32 -4.16
N VAL A 296 -32.49 -26.00 -4.01
CA VAL A 296 -31.44 -25.21 -3.35
C VAL A 296 -31.94 -24.60 -2.05
N ALA A 297 -31.28 -24.91 -0.95
CA ALA A 297 -31.55 -24.32 0.35
C ALA A 297 -30.53 -23.24 0.68
N LEU A 298 -31.00 -22.07 1.07
CA LEU A 298 -30.16 -20.94 1.49
C LEU A 298 -30.48 -20.59 2.95
N PHE A 299 -29.45 -20.67 3.80
CA PHE A 299 -29.55 -20.35 5.22
C PHE A 299 -28.76 -19.08 5.51
N TYR A 300 -29.34 -18.20 6.34
CA TYR A 300 -28.65 -16.99 6.81
C TYR A 300 -28.46 -17.06 8.32
N THR A 301 -27.29 -16.65 8.76
CA THR A 301 -27.03 -16.44 10.18
C THR A 301 -26.86 -14.94 10.43
N GLU A 302 -27.86 -14.33 11.09
CA GLU A 302 -27.87 -12.89 11.37
C GLU A 302 -26.86 -12.49 12.46
N LYS A 303 -26.48 -13.44 13.32
CA LYS A 303 -25.51 -13.20 14.41
C LYS A 303 -24.21 -13.91 14.11
N PRO A 304 -23.20 -13.18 13.58
CA PRO A 304 -21.84 -13.73 13.43
C PRO A 304 -21.24 -14.16 14.77
N GLU A 305 -21.80 -13.65 15.88
CA GLU A 305 -21.39 -14.01 17.25
C GLU A 305 -21.54 -15.51 17.57
N ASN A 306 -22.45 -16.21 16.91
CA ASN A 306 -22.62 -17.66 17.07
C ASN A 306 -21.52 -18.47 16.35
N LEU A 307 -20.71 -17.81 15.51
CA LEU A 307 -19.54 -18.37 14.84
C LEU A 307 -18.22 -17.84 15.45
N LYS A 308 -18.31 -17.05 16.55
CA LYS A 308 -17.14 -16.57 17.29
C LYS A 308 -16.31 -17.78 17.77
N GLY A 309 -15.07 -17.79 17.33
CA GLY A 309 -14.10 -18.86 17.61
C GLY A 309 -13.78 -19.77 16.42
N ILE A 310 -14.61 -19.79 15.36
CA ILE A 310 -14.36 -20.60 14.17
C ILE A 310 -13.82 -19.72 13.02
N VAL A 311 -14.52 -18.63 12.67
CA VAL A 311 -14.09 -17.71 11.59
C VAL A 311 -14.56 -16.29 11.87
N SER A 312 -13.64 -15.30 11.75
CA SER A 312 -13.98 -13.89 11.82
C SER A 312 -14.54 -13.38 10.48
N PRO A 313 -15.65 -12.58 10.48
CA PRO A 313 -16.20 -12.03 9.26
C PRO A 313 -15.21 -11.13 8.52
N PRO A 314 -15.11 -11.21 7.19
CA PRO A 314 -14.26 -10.32 6.43
C PRO A 314 -14.84 -8.89 6.39
N THR A 315 -13.98 -7.90 6.25
CA THR A 315 -14.37 -6.50 6.18
C THR A 315 -14.36 -6.01 4.75
N LYS A 316 -15.51 -5.46 4.31
CA LYS A 316 -15.67 -4.80 3.00
C LYS A 316 -15.80 -3.29 3.21
N LEU A 317 -14.80 -2.53 2.75
CA LEU A 317 -14.85 -1.07 2.75
C LEU A 317 -15.87 -0.60 1.71
N ARG A 318 -16.75 0.31 2.11
CA ARG A 318 -17.77 0.92 1.22
C ARG A 318 -17.79 2.42 1.45
N ASN A 319 -16.88 3.12 0.79
CA ASN A 319 -16.73 4.57 0.92
C ASN A 319 -17.26 5.33 -0.29
N ASN A 320 -17.61 6.60 -0.06
CA ASN A 320 -18.00 7.51 -1.12
C ASN A 320 -16.86 7.70 -2.14
N PRO A 321 -17.16 8.06 -3.40
CA PRO A 321 -16.15 8.22 -4.44
C PRO A 321 -14.99 9.16 -4.08
N VAL A 322 -15.23 10.17 -3.22
CA VAL A 322 -14.20 11.10 -2.73
C VAL A 322 -13.26 10.44 -1.74
N PHE A 323 -13.77 9.59 -0.85
CA PHE A 323 -12.98 8.90 0.17
C PHE A 323 -12.40 7.57 -0.32
N LYS A 324 -12.99 6.98 -1.36
CA LYS A 324 -12.57 5.68 -1.90
C LYS A 324 -11.06 5.59 -2.25
N PRO A 325 -10.42 6.60 -2.88
CA PRO A 325 -8.98 6.52 -3.13
C PRO A 325 -8.15 6.35 -1.86
N PHE A 326 -8.57 6.93 -0.73
CA PHE A 326 -7.87 6.84 0.55
C PHE A 326 -7.93 5.45 1.19
N GLU A 327 -8.83 4.54 0.72
CA GLU A 327 -8.81 3.13 1.13
C GLU A 327 -7.46 2.47 0.86
N MET A 328 -6.68 2.98 -0.11
CA MET A 328 -5.34 2.50 -0.40
C MET A 328 -4.43 2.60 0.84
N PHE A 329 -4.47 3.71 1.56
CA PHE A 329 -3.68 3.91 2.77
C PHE A 329 -4.12 3.00 3.92
N VAL A 330 -5.44 2.81 4.08
CA VAL A 330 -5.98 1.87 5.08
C VAL A 330 -5.56 0.44 4.74
N LYS A 331 -5.62 0.04 3.48
CA LYS A 331 -5.18 -1.29 3.02
C LYS A 331 -3.68 -1.53 3.22
N MET A 332 -2.85 -0.46 3.13
CA MET A 332 -1.40 -0.54 3.38
C MET A 332 -1.08 -0.77 4.86
N TYR A 333 -1.86 -0.19 5.77
CA TYR A 333 -1.69 -0.39 7.21
C TYR A 333 -2.26 -1.76 7.65
N GLY A 334 -3.47 -2.10 7.18
CA GLY A 334 -4.19 -3.33 7.48
C GLY A 334 -5.70 -3.09 7.35
N TYR A 335 -6.48 -4.16 7.15
CA TYR A 335 -7.94 -4.03 7.12
C TYR A 335 -8.51 -3.89 8.54
N PRO A 336 -9.58 -3.06 8.74
CA PRO A 336 -10.24 -2.96 10.04
C PRO A 336 -10.88 -4.30 10.44
N GLU A 337 -10.87 -4.59 11.72
CA GLU A 337 -11.65 -5.71 12.25
C GLU A 337 -13.14 -5.47 12.03
N TYR A 338 -13.92 -6.54 11.98
CA TYR A 338 -15.35 -6.45 11.66
C TYR A 338 -16.14 -5.51 12.58
N ASN A 339 -15.74 -5.39 13.84
CA ASN A 339 -16.41 -4.54 14.83
C ASN A 339 -15.79 -3.16 14.96
N GLU A 340 -14.66 -2.88 14.30
CA GLU A 340 -14.05 -1.56 14.27
C GLU A 340 -14.81 -0.60 13.34
N VAL A 341 -14.66 0.68 13.60
CA VAL A 341 -15.14 1.74 12.70
C VAL A 341 -14.17 1.81 11.52
N ASP A 342 -14.71 1.97 10.31
CA ASP A 342 -13.89 2.23 9.12
C ASP A 342 -13.10 3.54 9.27
N PRO A 343 -11.77 3.49 9.33
CA PRO A 343 -10.95 4.68 9.53
C PRO A 343 -10.85 5.56 8.28
N THR A 344 -11.25 5.06 7.10
CA THR A 344 -11.06 5.74 5.81
C THR A 344 -11.63 7.16 5.75
N PRO A 345 -12.88 7.45 6.21
CA PRO A 345 -13.41 8.80 6.13
C PRO A 345 -12.66 9.78 7.02
N ILE A 346 -12.24 9.34 8.20
CA ILE A 346 -11.54 10.18 9.17
C ILE A 346 -10.13 10.48 8.64
N LEU A 347 -9.40 9.42 8.22
CA LEU A 347 -8.10 9.56 7.58
C LEU A 347 -8.18 10.49 6.36
N ALA A 348 -9.21 10.38 5.53
CA ALA A 348 -9.32 11.24 4.36
C ALA A 348 -9.48 12.71 4.74
N VAL A 349 -10.33 13.03 5.74
CA VAL A 349 -10.56 14.41 6.18
C VAL A 349 -9.29 14.98 6.83
N THR A 350 -8.66 14.26 7.74
CA THR A 350 -7.44 14.70 8.44
C THR A 350 -6.26 14.81 7.46
N TYR A 351 -6.12 13.85 6.53
CA TYR A 351 -5.10 13.90 5.49
C TYR A 351 -5.23 15.12 4.57
N ILE A 352 -6.46 15.41 4.10
CA ILE A 352 -6.76 16.58 3.28
C ILE A 352 -6.40 17.86 4.04
N LEU A 353 -6.77 17.94 5.32
CA LEU A 353 -6.52 19.10 6.17
C LEU A 353 -5.03 19.31 6.43
N PHE A 354 -4.31 18.26 6.85
CA PHE A 354 -2.89 18.33 7.18
C PHE A 354 -2.04 18.64 5.95
N PHE A 355 -2.32 18.00 4.81
CA PHE A 355 -1.64 18.30 3.57
C PHE A 355 -1.79 19.77 3.18
N GLY A 356 -3.02 20.28 3.24
CA GLY A 356 -3.30 21.67 2.91
C GLY A 356 -2.55 22.65 3.81
N MET A 357 -2.51 22.38 5.11
CA MET A 357 -1.79 23.22 6.07
C MET A 357 -0.27 23.19 5.90
N MET A 358 0.30 22.02 5.55
CA MET A 358 1.74 21.87 5.37
C MET A 358 2.23 22.49 4.06
N PHE A 359 1.44 22.34 2.97
CA PHE A 359 1.88 22.74 1.63
C PHE A 359 1.47 24.15 1.24
N GLY A 360 0.35 24.66 1.72
CA GLY A 360 -0.19 26.03 1.73
C GLY A 360 0.24 27.04 0.65
N ASP A 361 0.29 26.66 -0.62
CA ASP A 361 0.54 27.57 -1.76
C ASP A 361 -0.55 27.42 -2.83
N LEU A 362 -1.23 28.50 -3.19
CA LEU A 362 -2.36 28.48 -4.10
C LEU A 362 -1.96 28.01 -5.51
N GLY A 363 -0.89 28.56 -6.06
CA GLY A 363 -0.52 28.29 -7.45
C GLY A 363 -0.01 26.85 -7.64
N GLN A 364 0.91 26.43 -6.79
CA GLN A 364 1.48 25.08 -6.82
C GLN A 364 0.42 24.02 -6.53
N SER A 365 -0.44 24.25 -5.54
CA SER A 365 -1.53 23.34 -5.16
C SER A 365 -2.55 23.15 -6.28
N LEU A 366 -2.92 24.20 -7.01
CA LEU A 366 -3.81 24.09 -8.16
C LEU A 366 -3.18 23.26 -9.30
N VAL A 367 -1.88 23.43 -9.54
CA VAL A 367 -1.17 22.59 -10.52
C VAL A 367 -1.22 21.12 -10.11
N ILE A 368 -0.93 20.81 -8.83
CA ILE A 368 -1.03 19.43 -8.30
C ILE A 368 -2.46 18.90 -8.43
N ALA A 369 -3.47 19.72 -8.09
CA ALA A 369 -4.87 19.34 -8.19
C ALA A 369 -5.28 18.95 -9.61
N LEU A 370 -4.96 19.81 -10.59
CA LEU A 370 -5.32 19.58 -11.98
C LEU A 370 -4.61 18.37 -12.59
N LEU A 371 -3.28 18.28 -12.38
CA LEU A 371 -2.48 17.16 -12.87
C LEU A 371 -2.88 15.84 -12.19
N GLY A 372 -3.10 15.88 -10.86
CA GLY A 372 -3.51 14.72 -10.09
C GLY A 372 -4.87 14.17 -10.55
N LEU A 373 -5.87 15.02 -10.75
CA LEU A 373 -7.17 14.60 -11.27
C LEU A 373 -7.07 14.08 -12.71
N TYR A 374 -6.36 14.80 -13.60
CA TYR A 374 -6.22 14.36 -14.99
C TYR A 374 -5.58 12.95 -15.09
N VAL A 375 -4.45 12.75 -14.41
CA VAL A 375 -3.75 11.45 -14.41
C VAL A 375 -4.57 10.39 -13.68
N GLY A 376 -5.18 10.76 -12.54
CA GLY A 376 -5.96 9.88 -11.70
C GLY A 376 -7.17 9.27 -12.42
N TYR A 377 -7.91 10.08 -13.17
CA TYR A 377 -9.07 9.59 -13.92
C TYR A 377 -8.64 8.87 -15.21
N LYS A 378 -7.64 9.38 -15.96
CA LYS A 378 -7.20 8.78 -17.22
C LYS A 378 -6.54 7.41 -17.03
N LYS A 379 -5.71 7.25 -15.96
CA LYS A 379 -4.97 6.02 -15.66
C LYS A 379 -5.62 5.17 -14.56
N ASN A 380 -6.74 5.60 -14.02
CA ASN A 380 -7.42 4.99 -12.85
C ASN A 380 -6.46 4.73 -11.66
N ASN A 381 -5.58 5.70 -11.37
CA ASN A 381 -4.59 5.61 -10.31
C ASN A 381 -5.10 6.33 -9.06
N ASP A 382 -5.27 5.60 -7.96
CA ASP A 382 -5.82 6.15 -6.72
C ASP A 382 -4.89 7.16 -6.03
N LEU A 383 -3.56 6.97 -6.10
CA LEU A 383 -2.60 7.93 -5.58
C LEU A 383 -2.73 9.29 -6.29
N ALA A 384 -2.85 9.27 -7.62
CA ALA A 384 -3.02 10.51 -8.39
C ALA A 384 -4.37 11.19 -8.08
N LYS A 385 -5.44 10.41 -7.83
CA LYS A 385 -6.73 10.97 -7.37
C LYS A 385 -6.59 11.64 -6.01
N ILE A 386 -5.85 11.01 -5.06
CA ILE A 386 -5.58 11.61 -3.75
C ILE A 386 -4.85 12.94 -3.92
N LEU A 387 -3.75 12.98 -4.70
CA LEU A 387 -3.02 14.22 -4.97
C LEU A 387 -3.92 15.30 -5.58
N GLY A 388 -4.84 14.89 -6.46
CA GLY A 388 -5.85 15.79 -7.00
C GLY A 388 -6.75 16.41 -5.93
N ILE A 389 -7.22 15.60 -4.98
CA ILE A 389 -8.13 16.05 -3.91
C ILE A 389 -7.39 16.94 -2.91
N VAL A 390 -6.20 16.53 -2.46
CA VAL A 390 -5.45 17.30 -1.45
C VAL A 390 -4.89 18.61 -2.00
N GLY A 391 -4.64 18.69 -3.32
CA GLY A 391 -4.25 19.92 -3.98
C GLY A 391 -5.30 21.03 -3.83
N PHE A 392 -6.60 20.71 -3.83
CA PHE A 392 -7.63 21.71 -3.53
C PHE A 392 -7.52 22.25 -2.11
N SER A 393 -7.23 21.40 -1.13
CA SER A 393 -7.01 21.85 0.24
C SER A 393 -5.80 22.77 0.35
N GLY A 394 -4.69 22.40 -0.30
CA GLY A 394 -3.50 23.24 -0.36
C GLY A 394 -3.78 24.61 -1.00
N ALA A 395 -4.65 24.68 -2.01
CA ALA A 395 -5.08 25.94 -2.59
C ALA A 395 -5.88 26.81 -1.60
N VAL A 396 -6.77 26.21 -0.80
CA VAL A 396 -7.52 26.94 0.24
C VAL A 396 -6.58 27.52 1.30
N PHE A 397 -5.63 26.71 1.81
CA PHE A 397 -4.63 27.19 2.77
C PHE A 397 -3.66 28.20 2.13
N GLY A 398 -3.35 28.05 0.83
CA GLY A 398 -2.56 29.02 0.08
C GLY A 398 -3.17 30.43 0.05
N VAL A 399 -4.51 30.51 -0.07
CA VAL A 399 -5.24 31.79 0.08
C VAL A 399 -5.13 32.32 1.52
N LEU A 400 -5.21 31.44 2.51
CA LEU A 400 -5.18 31.79 3.92
C LEU A 400 -3.77 32.32 4.33
N TYR A 401 -2.73 31.74 3.77
CA TYR A 401 -1.34 32.15 3.98
C TYR A 401 -0.92 33.32 3.07
N GLY A 402 -1.64 33.56 1.98
CA GLY A 402 -1.33 34.61 1.02
C GLY A 402 -0.22 34.26 0.04
N SER A 403 0.09 32.96 -0.16
CA SER A 403 1.15 32.51 -1.06
C SER A 403 0.60 32.06 -2.41
N VAL A 404 1.18 32.59 -3.50
CA VAL A 404 0.89 32.23 -4.89
C VAL A 404 2.20 31.99 -5.63
N PHE A 405 2.54 30.73 -5.91
CA PHE A 405 3.84 30.33 -6.46
C PHE A 405 5.02 30.89 -5.64
N GLY A 406 4.86 30.96 -4.29
CA GLY A 406 5.84 31.51 -3.37
C GLY A 406 5.93 33.03 -3.32
N LEU A 407 5.06 33.77 -4.02
CA LEU A 407 4.98 35.22 -3.95
C LEU A 407 3.94 35.64 -2.91
N GLU A 408 4.37 36.27 -1.84
CA GLU A 408 3.51 36.74 -0.73
C GLU A 408 2.83 38.09 -1.01
N ASN A 409 3.25 38.79 -2.08
CA ASN A 409 2.78 40.15 -2.39
C ASN A 409 1.50 40.21 -3.25
N ILE A 410 0.98 39.06 -3.71
CA ILE A 410 -0.17 39.00 -4.63
C ILE A 410 -1.49 39.01 -3.88
N ILE A 411 -1.59 38.26 -2.78
CA ILE A 411 -2.78 38.15 -1.95
C ILE A 411 -2.38 38.46 -0.51
N HIS A 412 -3.12 39.31 0.18
CA HIS A 412 -2.93 39.56 1.61
C HIS A 412 -3.47 38.34 2.38
N GLY A 413 -2.57 37.48 2.87
CA GLY A 413 -2.93 36.33 3.69
C GLY A 413 -3.44 36.77 5.08
N VAL A 414 -4.40 36.01 5.59
CA VAL A 414 -4.90 36.25 6.96
C VAL A 414 -3.89 35.77 8.02
N LEU A 415 -3.09 34.76 7.69
CA LEU A 415 -2.13 34.13 8.61
C LEU A 415 -0.79 33.83 7.88
N PRO A 416 0.00 34.83 7.51
CA PRO A 416 1.31 34.60 6.90
C PRO A 416 2.21 33.79 7.83
N PRO A 417 2.77 32.65 7.39
CA PRO A 417 3.52 31.74 8.27
C PRO A 417 4.79 32.36 8.87
N MET A 418 5.49 33.23 8.13
CA MET A 418 6.73 33.89 8.59
C MET A 418 6.46 35.00 9.62
N GLU A 419 5.34 35.71 9.51
CA GLU A 419 5.01 36.79 10.43
C GLU A 419 4.37 36.28 11.74
N ASN A 420 3.68 35.14 11.68
CA ASN A 420 2.87 34.59 12.77
C ASN A 420 3.31 33.20 13.21
N ILE A 421 4.63 32.93 13.29
CA ILE A 421 5.21 31.62 13.59
C ILE A 421 4.61 31.01 14.87
N THR A 422 4.57 31.77 15.95
CA THR A 422 4.07 31.29 17.26
C THR A 422 2.58 30.94 17.19
N THR A 423 1.77 31.75 16.53
CA THR A 423 0.32 31.52 16.37
C THR A 423 0.07 30.26 15.52
N LEU A 424 0.85 30.09 14.43
CA LEU A 424 0.78 28.91 13.58
C LEU A 424 1.14 27.64 14.35
N LEU A 425 2.23 27.63 15.10
CA LEU A 425 2.67 26.48 15.87
C LEU A 425 1.68 26.11 16.99
N ILE A 426 1.15 27.11 17.72
CA ILE A 426 0.11 26.84 18.73
C ILE A 426 -1.16 26.31 18.05
N GLY A 427 -1.55 26.87 16.91
CA GLY A 427 -2.70 26.39 16.14
C GLY A 427 -2.56 24.93 15.71
N THR A 428 -1.37 24.53 15.23
CA THR A 428 -1.13 23.14 14.80
C THR A 428 -1.12 22.15 15.97
N ILE A 429 -0.55 22.53 17.13
CA ILE A 429 -0.63 21.71 18.36
C ILE A 429 -2.08 21.58 18.83
N SER A 430 -2.83 22.69 18.85
CA SER A 430 -4.23 22.68 19.28
C SER A 430 -5.08 21.78 18.38
N MET A 431 -4.86 21.85 17.07
CA MET A 431 -5.54 20.97 16.13
C MET A 431 -5.13 19.50 16.33
N GLY A 432 -3.85 19.22 16.56
CA GLY A 432 -3.37 17.89 16.90
C GLY A 432 -4.04 17.33 18.16
N ALA A 433 -4.17 18.16 19.18
CA ALA A 433 -4.88 17.79 20.41
C ALA A 433 -6.35 17.41 20.14
N VAL A 434 -7.04 18.16 19.29
CA VAL A 434 -8.42 17.83 18.87
C VAL A 434 -8.47 16.50 18.13
N VAL A 435 -7.53 16.23 17.22
CA VAL A 435 -7.48 14.96 16.48
C VAL A 435 -7.22 13.77 17.43
N ILE A 436 -6.34 13.92 18.40
CA ILE A 436 -6.10 12.88 19.42
C ILE A 436 -7.37 12.63 20.24
N ILE A 437 -8.10 13.68 20.66
CA ILE A 437 -9.36 13.55 21.40
C ILE A 437 -10.40 12.80 20.56
N ILE A 438 -10.51 13.11 19.27
CA ILE A 438 -11.41 12.41 18.33
C ILE A 438 -11.01 10.94 18.22
N ALA A 439 -9.72 10.65 18.05
CA ALA A 439 -9.21 9.28 17.94
C ALA A 439 -9.53 8.45 19.20
N MET A 440 -9.32 9.02 20.40
CA MET A 440 -9.69 8.37 21.65
C MET A 440 -11.21 8.18 21.78
N GLY A 441 -12.01 9.16 21.32
CA GLY A 441 -13.47 9.04 21.27
C GLY A 441 -13.93 7.88 20.38
N ILE A 442 -13.27 7.67 19.24
CA ILE A 442 -13.55 6.54 18.34
C ILE A 442 -13.19 5.22 19.03
N ASN A 443 -12.05 5.17 19.74
CA ASN A 443 -11.66 3.98 20.50
C ASN A 443 -12.71 3.61 21.55
N ILE A 444 -13.16 4.59 22.32
CA ILE A 444 -14.24 4.40 23.31
C ILE A 444 -15.50 3.85 22.64
N PHE A 445 -15.86 4.39 21.47
CA PHE A 445 -17.00 3.87 20.71
C PHE A 445 -16.79 2.44 20.21
N ASN A 446 -15.59 2.09 19.72
CA ASN A 446 -15.24 0.74 19.31
C ASN A 446 -15.35 -0.24 20.48
N LEU A 447 -14.78 0.08 21.64
CA LEU A 447 -14.81 -0.74 22.85
C LEU A 447 -16.25 -0.90 23.39
N PHE A 448 -17.05 0.16 23.34
CA PHE A 448 -18.48 0.08 23.69
C PHE A 448 -19.24 -0.91 22.78
N LYS A 449 -18.97 -0.86 21.47
CA LYS A 449 -19.57 -1.77 20.49
C LYS A 449 -19.12 -3.22 20.70
N GLN A 450 -17.88 -3.43 21.11
CA GLN A 450 -17.30 -4.73 21.44
C GLN A 450 -17.77 -5.25 22.81
N ARG A 451 -18.45 -4.42 23.61
CA ARG A 451 -18.88 -4.69 24.99
C ARG A 451 -17.72 -4.96 25.98
N ASN A 452 -16.55 -4.44 25.69
CA ASN A 452 -15.42 -4.49 26.59
C ASN A 452 -15.42 -3.24 27.51
N PHE A 453 -16.26 -3.26 28.53
CA PHE A 453 -16.45 -2.11 29.44
C PHE A 453 -15.25 -1.87 30.34
N GLY A 454 -14.50 -2.91 30.69
CA GLY A 454 -13.32 -2.79 31.53
C GLY A 454 -12.25 -1.95 30.85
N GLU A 455 -11.84 -2.35 29.63
CA GLU A 455 -10.88 -1.63 28.82
C GLU A 455 -11.40 -0.22 28.43
N MET A 456 -12.69 -0.09 28.11
CA MET A 456 -13.30 1.20 27.78
C MET A 456 -13.11 2.25 28.88
N ILE A 457 -13.22 1.85 30.16
CA ILE A 457 -13.17 2.78 31.29
C ILE A 457 -11.73 3.05 31.73
N PHE A 458 -10.92 1.98 31.90
CA PHE A 458 -9.66 2.06 32.63
C PHE A 458 -8.42 2.16 31.71
N SER A 459 -8.52 1.80 30.42
CA SER A 459 -7.36 1.82 29.55
C SER A 459 -6.85 3.25 29.30
N HIS A 460 -5.58 3.36 28.92
CA HIS A 460 -4.95 4.62 28.56
C HIS A 460 -5.57 5.27 27.30
N ASN A 461 -6.14 4.49 26.37
CA ASN A 461 -6.89 5.02 25.22
C ASN A 461 -8.41 5.05 25.45
N GLY A 462 -8.87 4.70 26.67
CA GLY A 462 -10.26 4.74 27.09
C GLY A 462 -10.67 6.07 27.74
N ILE A 463 -11.72 6.01 28.54
CA ILE A 463 -12.29 7.20 29.23
C ILE A 463 -11.28 7.81 30.20
N SER A 464 -10.57 6.98 31.00
CA SER A 464 -9.55 7.45 31.95
C SER A 464 -8.42 8.20 31.23
N GLY A 465 -7.92 7.67 30.11
CA GLY A 465 -6.91 8.34 29.31
C GLY A 465 -7.40 9.64 28.68
N LEU A 466 -8.65 9.66 28.18
CA LEU A 466 -9.25 10.87 27.61
C LEU A 466 -9.39 11.98 28.67
N VAL A 467 -9.91 11.64 29.85
CA VAL A 467 -10.05 12.61 30.96
C VAL A 467 -8.69 13.11 31.42
N PHE A 468 -7.69 12.22 31.51
CA PHE A 468 -6.30 12.58 31.81
C PHE A 468 -5.75 13.59 30.79
N TYR A 469 -5.86 13.28 29.50
CA TYR A 469 -5.31 14.13 28.42
C TYR A 469 -5.98 15.51 28.37
N VAL A 470 -7.31 15.56 28.48
CA VAL A 470 -8.04 16.83 28.51
C VAL A 470 -7.69 17.63 29.77
N SER A 471 -7.58 16.97 30.94
CA SER A 471 -7.18 17.65 32.18
C SER A 471 -5.77 18.21 32.10
N LEU A 472 -4.85 17.49 31.46
CA LEU A 472 -3.47 17.95 31.22
C LEU A 472 -3.45 19.20 30.31
N LEU A 473 -4.24 19.20 29.23
CA LEU A 473 -4.36 20.35 28.34
C LEU A 473 -4.95 21.57 29.07
N VAL A 474 -6.03 21.38 29.84
CA VAL A 474 -6.64 22.44 30.65
C VAL A 474 -5.67 22.98 31.68
N PHE A 475 -4.90 22.11 32.32
CA PHE A 475 -3.87 22.50 33.29
C PHE A 475 -2.78 23.36 32.64
N ALA A 476 -2.27 22.93 31.45
CA ALA A 476 -1.28 23.69 30.71
C ALA A 476 -1.81 25.06 30.26
N LEU A 477 -3.02 25.13 29.73
CA LEU A 477 -3.68 26.37 29.31
C LEU A 477 -3.95 27.32 30.49
N SER A 478 -4.27 26.76 31.68
CA SER A 478 -4.43 27.53 32.91
C SER A 478 -3.09 28.13 33.38
N MET A 479 -2.00 27.37 33.29
CA MET A 479 -0.67 27.87 33.62
C MET A 479 -0.19 29.00 32.68
N LEU A 480 -0.58 28.93 31.41
CA LEU A 480 -0.31 29.97 30.42
C LEU A 480 -1.23 31.21 30.57
N GLY A 481 -2.19 31.18 31.53
CA GLY A 481 -3.12 32.29 31.77
C GLY A 481 -4.19 32.47 30.69
N ILE A 482 -4.33 31.51 29.76
CA ILE A 482 -5.33 31.55 28.68
C ILE A 482 -6.73 31.25 29.23
N ILE A 483 -6.83 30.34 30.20
CA ILE A 483 -8.10 29.91 30.82
C ILE A 483 -8.01 30.17 32.34
N HIS A 484 -9.04 30.78 32.90
CA HIS A 484 -9.14 31.09 34.34
C HIS A 484 -9.80 29.93 35.10
N VAL A 485 -9.19 28.73 35.09
CA VAL A 485 -9.63 27.59 35.88
C VAL A 485 -8.66 27.40 37.05
N PRO A 486 -9.13 27.27 38.31
CA PRO A 486 -8.23 26.96 39.41
C PRO A 486 -7.45 25.68 39.14
N GLY A 487 -6.11 25.74 39.12
CA GLY A 487 -5.23 24.60 38.77
C GLY A 487 -5.41 23.37 39.67
N THR A 488 -6.08 23.56 40.83
CA THR A 488 -6.41 22.46 41.73
C THR A 488 -7.39 21.44 41.15
N VAL A 489 -8.36 21.86 40.35
CA VAL A 489 -9.37 20.98 39.75
C VAL A 489 -8.74 20.03 38.72
N PRO A 490 -8.05 20.52 37.65
CA PRO A 490 -7.38 19.61 36.71
C PRO A 490 -6.26 18.80 37.37
N GLY A 491 -5.58 19.34 38.41
CA GLY A 491 -4.56 18.59 39.16
C GLY A 491 -5.12 17.36 39.89
N ILE A 492 -6.28 17.48 40.53
CA ILE A 492 -6.95 16.35 41.17
C ILE A 492 -7.40 15.32 40.14
N LEU A 493 -7.98 15.77 39.00
CA LEU A 493 -8.39 14.86 37.92
C LEU A 493 -7.20 14.08 37.34
N ILE A 494 -6.08 14.74 37.11
CA ILE A 494 -4.83 14.11 36.70
C ILE A 494 -4.40 13.03 37.69
N ALA A 495 -4.38 13.33 38.99
CA ALA A 495 -3.97 12.37 39.99
C ALA A 495 -4.89 11.14 40.06
N VAL A 496 -6.22 11.36 40.01
CA VAL A 496 -7.21 10.27 40.02
C VAL A 496 -7.09 9.39 38.80
N THR A 497 -6.99 9.98 37.60
CA THR A 497 -6.89 9.23 36.34
C THR A 497 -5.58 8.46 36.23
N LEU A 498 -4.46 9.00 36.73
CA LEU A 498 -3.19 8.26 36.84
C LEU A 498 -3.31 7.00 37.71
N ILE A 499 -4.00 7.09 38.85
CA ILE A 499 -4.23 5.92 39.69
C ILE A 499 -5.11 4.90 39.00
N LEU A 500 -6.17 5.34 38.31
CA LEU A 500 -7.04 4.45 37.53
C LEU A 500 -6.29 3.76 36.40
N MET A 501 -5.43 4.47 35.69
CA MET A 501 -4.60 3.91 34.60
C MET A 501 -3.53 2.95 35.12
N TYR A 502 -2.92 3.27 36.29
CA TYR A 502 -1.94 2.38 36.94
C TYR A 502 -2.55 1.04 37.34
N LEU A 503 -3.82 1.05 37.78
CA LEU A 503 -4.58 -0.13 38.17
C LEU A 503 -5.50 -0.65 37.07
N SER A 504 -5.26 -0.29 35.82
CA SER A 504 -6.17 -0.61 34.67
C SER A 504 -6.43 -2.11 34.54
N GLU A 505 -5.39 -2.94 34.53
CA GLU A 505 -5.51 -4.39 34.33
C GLU A 505 -6.28 -5.09 35.47
N PRO A 506 -5.99 -4.86 36.78
CA PRO A 506 -6.80 -5.38 37.88
C PRO A 506 -8.26 -4.92 37.85
N LEU A 507 -8.50 -3.64 37.54
CA LEU A 507 -9.85 -3.09 37.51
C LEU A 507 -10.64 -3.62 36.29
N GLU A 508 -9.99 -3.87 35.19
CA GLU A 508 -10.59 -4.51 34.03
C GLU A 508 -11.05 -5.93 34.34
N LYS A 509 -10.19 -6.76 34.96
CA LYS A 509 -10.52 -8.11 35.40
C LYS A 509 -11.68 -8.13 36.40
N LEU A 510 -11.71 -7.13 37.30
CA LEU A 510 -12.79 -6.97 38.29
C LEU A 510 -14.13 -6.71 37.58
N VAL A 511 -14.18 -5.78 36.58
CA VAL A 511 -15.41 -5.45 35.86
C VAL A 511 -15.86 -6.61 34.97
N ASN A 512 -14.91 -7.37 34.40
CA ASN A 512 -15.20 -8.56 33.61
C ASN A 512 -15.63 -9.78 34.44
N GLY A 513 -15.59 -9.67 35.80
CA GLY A 513 -16.09 -10.70 36.71
C GLY A 513 -15.13 -11.87 36.93
N GLU A 514 -13.85 -11.69 36.69
CA GLU A 514 -12.83 -12.70 36.92
C GLU A 514 -12.54 -12.87 38.42
N LYS A 515 -12.45 -14.14 38.88
CA LYS A 515 -12.26 -14.43 40.31
C LYS A 515 -10.89 -13.99 40.85
N ASN A 516 -9.85 -14.00 40.03
CA ASN A 516 -8.48 -13.62 40.39
C ASN A 516 -8.13 -12.25 39.78
N TRP A 517 -8.85 -11.21 40.22
CA TRP A 517 -8.68 -9.85 39.71
C TRP A 517 -7.41 -9.14 40.20
N PHE A 518 -6.88 -9.52 41.35
CA PHE A 518 -5.70 -8.89 41.93
C PHE A 518 -4.44 -9.73 41.62
N PRO A 519 -3.39 -9.15 41.03
CA PRO A 519 -2.17 -9.86 40.69
C PRO A 519 -1.39 -10.26 41.94
N GLU A 520 -0.99 -11.52 42.04
CA GLU A 520 -0.17 -12.05 43.14
C GLU A 520 1.32 -11.69 42.99
N ASP A 521 1.76 -11.36 41.77
CA ASP A 521 3.16 -11.08 41.46
C ASP A 521 3.53 -9.62 41.74
N LYS A 522 4.58 -9.42 42.53
CA LYS A 522 5.17 -8.09 42.79
C LYS A 522 5.76 -7.44 41.50
N ILE A 523 6.08 -8.24 40.48
CA ILE A 523 6.63 -7.78 39.21
C ILE A 523 5.58 -6.94 38.46
N PHE A 524 4.30 -7.24 38.63
CA PHE A 524 3.19 -6.50 38.03
C PHE A 524 3.26 -4.98 38.31
N PHE A 525 3.47 -4.60 39.57
CA PHE A 525 3.50 -3.19 39.96
C PHE A 525 4.66 -2.42 39.33
N VAL A 526 5.79 -3.09 39.16
CA VAL A 526 6.96 -2.50 38.48
C VAL A 526 6.68 -2.37 36.98
N GLN A 527 6.09 -3.39 36.35
CA GLN A 527 5.72 -3.37 34.96
C GLN A 527 4.70 -2.27 34.68
N SER A 528 3.60 -2.19 35.44
CA SER A 528 2.58 -1.14 35.27
C SER A 528 3.14 0.27 35.46
N LEU A 529 4.17 0.45 36.32
CA LEU A 529 4.84 1.73 36.44
C LEU A 529 5.59 2.12 35.17
N PHE A 530 6.32 1.17 34.55
CA PHE A 530 7.02 1.42 33.29
C PHE A 530 6.03 1.69 32.14
N GLU A 531 4.95 0.91 32.05
CA GLU A 531 3.87 1.13 31.06
C GLU A 531 3.25 2.53 31.23
N MET A 532 3.00 2.96 32.46
CA MET A 532 2.48 4.29 32.72
C MET A 532 3.45 5.39 32.27
N VAL A 533 4.75 5.24 32.53
CA VAL A 533 5.77 6.20 32.05
C VAL A 533 5.81 6.23 30.51
N GLU A 534 5.76 5.07 29.86
CA GLU A 534 5.70 4.97 28.40
C GLU A 534 4.47 5.68 27.84
N VAL A 535 3.30 5.48 28.43
CA VAL A 535 2.05 6.15 28.04
C VAL A 535 2.16 7.67 28.18
N LEU A 536 2.72 8.17 29.27
CA LEU A 536 2.93 9.61 29.49
C LEU A 536 3.88 10.21 28.43
N LEU A 537 4.99 9.51 28.15
CA LEU A 537 5.93 9.91 27.10
C LEU A 537 5.27 9.88 25.73
N SER A 538 4.42 8.89 25.46
CA SER A 538 3.66 8.77 24.22
C SER A 538 2.69 9.95 24.03
N TYR A 539 1.95 10.36 25.05
CA TYR A 539 1.06 11.52 24.97
C TYR A 539 1.82 12.81 24.66
N PHE A 540 2.94 13.02 25.35
CA PHE A 540 3.79 14.19 25.14
C PHE A 540 4.39 14.19 23.72
N SER A 541 5.02 13.08 23.33
CA SER A 541 5.64 12.93 22.00
C SER A 541 4.63 13.11 20.87
N ASN A 542 3.47 12.47 20.96
CA ASN A 542 2.45 12.56 19.92
C ASN A 542 1.87 13.97 19.80
N THR A 543 1.68 14.67 20.92
CA THR A 543 1.19 16.06 20.89
C THR A 543 2.21 16.99 20.22
N ILE A 544 3.51 16.83 20.55
CA ILE A 544 4.58 17.62 19.95
C ILE A 544 4.78 17.28 18.46
N SER A 545 4.51 16.06 18.03
CA SER A 545 4.63 15.63 16.64
C SER A 545 3.82 16.50 15.68
N PHE A 546 2.70 17.10 16.13
CA PHE A 546 1.89 18.00 15.31
C PHE A 546 2.55 19.35 15.02
N LEU A 547 3.62 19.73 15.75
CA LEU A 547 4.45 20.88 15.39
C LEU A 547 5.03 20.77 13.98
N ARG A 548 5.21 19.56 13.48
CA ARG A 548 5.70 19.28 12.13
C ARG A 548 4.84 19.94 11.06
N ILE A 549 3.53 20.04 11.27
CA ILE A 549 2.62 20.68 10.33
C ILE A 549 3.01 22.15 10.15
N GLY A 550 3.20 22.88 11.24
CA GLY A 550 3.64 24.27 11.19
C GLY A 550 5.09 24.43 10.71
N ALA A 551 5.97 23.53 11.12
CA ALA A 551 7.38 23.56 10.69
C ALA A 551 7.53 23.39 9.16
N LEU A 552 6.75 22.47 8.55
CA LEU A 552 6.76 22.30 7.09
C LEU A 552 6.14 23.49 6.37
N ALA A 553 5.07 24.07 6.88
CA ALA A 553 4.50 25.29 6.32
C ALA A 553 5.52 26.46 6.32
N ILE A 554 6.31 26.60 7.40
CA ILE A 554 7.38 27.60 7.47
C ILE A 554 8.53 27.25 6.52
N ALA A 555 8.90 25.97 6.44
CA ALA A 555 9.95 25.49 5.53
C ALA A 555 9.59 25.75 4.06
N HIS A 556 8.31 25.60 3.67
CA HIS A 556 7.82 25.93 2.34
C HIS A 556 8.13 27.38 1.97
N VAL A 557 7.71 28.32 2.83
CA VAL A 557 7.98 29.75 2.62
C VAL A 557 9.49 30.03 2.57
N GLY A 558 10.27 29.36 3.44
CA GLY A 558 11.73 29.47 3.44
C GLY A 558 12.37 29.01 2.12
N MET A 559 11.91 27.86 1.58
CA MET A 559 12.41 27.37 0.29
C MET A 559 12.04 28.31 -0.87
N MET A 560 10.84 28.85 -0.87
CA MET A 560 10.42 29.82 -1.89
C MET A 560 11.21 31.13 -1.80
N LYS A 561 11.59 31.58 -0.60
CA LYS A 561 12.50 32.73 -0.43
C LYS A 561 13.89 32.48 -1.04
N VAL A 562 14.42 31.26 -0.93
CA VAL A 562 15.68 30.90 -1.61
C VAL A 562 15.50 30.97 -3.14
N VAL A 563 14.40 30.48 -3.69
CA VAL A 563 14.10 30.59 -5.12
C VAL A 563 14.03 32.06 -5.54
N GLU A 564 13.37 32.92 -4.75
CA GLU A 564 13.27 34.37 -4.98
C GLU A 564 14.67 35.04 -5.03
N VAL A 565 15.54 34.74 -4.07
CA VAL A 565 16.90 35.26 -4.02
C VAL A 565 17.73 34.80 -5.22
N LEU A 566 17.63 33.54 -5.62
CA LEU A 566 18.32 33.00 -6.80
C LEU A 566 17.80 33.59 -8.13
N ALA A 567 16.55 34.00 -8.15
CA ALA A 567 15.90 34.65 -9.29
C ALA A 567 16.27 36.15 -9.39
N ALA A 568 16.83 36.75 -8.34
CA ALA A 568 17.24 38.14 -8.35
C ALA A 568 18.36 38.40 -9.39
N GLY A 569 18.02 39.13 -10.45
CA GLY A 569 18.99 39.43 -11.54
C GLY A 569 18.34 40.01 -12.80
N GLY A 570 17.03 39.99 -12.87
CA GLY A 570 16.23 40.57 -13.96
C GLY A 570 16.26 39.78 -15.28
N GLY A 571 15.26 40.01 -16.12
CA GLY A 571 15.16 39.45 -17.47
C GLY A 571 14.74 37.99 -17.55
N ALA A 572 15.07 37.30 -18.65
CA ALA A 572 14.69 35.93 -18.93
C ALA A 572 15.19 34.91 -17.88
N LYS A 573 16.34 35.20 -17.25
CA LYS A 573 16.93 34.36 -16.19
C LYS A 573 15.98 34.24 -14.98
N THR A 574 15.34 35.31 -14.57
CA THR A 574 14.40 35.32 -13.45
C THR A 574 13.25 34.38 -13.71
N VAL A 575 12.64 34.44 -14.90
CA VAL A 575 11.49 33.58 -15.26
C VAL A 575 11.89 32.10 -15.26
N ILE A 576 13.04 31.77 -15.83
CA ILE A 576 13.54 30.40 -15.89
C ILE A 576 13.79 29.85 -14.48
N VAL A 577 14.46 30.62 -13.62
CA VAL A 577 14.74 30.20 -12.23
C VAL A 577 13.44 30.00 -11.44
N TYR A 578 12.44 30.88 -11.59
CA TYR A 578 11.14 30.70 -10.95
C TYR A 578 10.42 29.44 -11.42
N ILE A 579 10.40 29.17 -12.73
CA ILE A 579 9.72 27.96 -13.26
C ILE A 579 10.42 26.71 -12.73
N ILE A 580 11.73 26.62 -12.88
CA ILE A 580 12.50 25.44 -12.44
C ILE A 580 12.41 25.29 -10.92
N GLY A 581 12.56 26.38 -10.15
CA GLY A 581 12.46 26.40 -8.70
C GLY A 581 11.10 25.93 -8.21
N ASN A 582 10.01 26.44 -8.78
CA ASN A 582 8.64 25.99 -8.44
C ASN A 582 8.42 24.51 -8.75
N ILE A 583 8.88 24.03 -9.92
CA ILE A 583 8.75 22.59 -10.25
C ILE A 583 9.54 21.74 -9.25
N PHE A 584 10.76 22.15 -8.89
CA PHE A 584 11.60 21.43 -7.95
C PHE A 584 11.00 21.41 -6.54
N VAL A 585 10.59 22.58 -6.01
CA VAL A 585 9.99 22.70 -4.68
C VAL A 585 8.68 21.91 -4.63
N MET A 586 7.79 22.06 -5.63
CA MET A 586 6.52 21.34 -5.71
C MET A 586 6.72 19.82 -5.71
N ALA A 587 7.69 19.29 -6.46
CA ALA A 587 7.93 17.86 -6.53
C ALA A 587 8.54 17.31 -5.23
N LEU A 588 9.62 17.98 -4.73
CA LEU A 588 10.33 17.53 -3.54
C LEU A 588 9.46 17.67 -2.30
N GLU A 589 8.88 18.84 -2.09
CA GLU A 589 8.10 19.13 -0.90
C GLU A 589 6.75 18.41 -0.92
N GLY A 590 6.07 18.34 -2.06
CA GLY A 590 4.84 17.57 -2.20
C GLY A 590 5.03 16.11 -1.79
N MET A 591 6.17 15.50 -2.16
CA MET A 591 6.52 14.13 -1.74
C MET A 591 6.78 14.06 -0.23
N ILE A 592 7.57 14.99 0.33
CA ILE A 592 7.86 15.02 1.76
C ILE A 592 6.58 15.20 2.57
N VAL A 593 5.71 16.14 2.19
CA VAL A 593 4.44 16.41 2.87
C VAL A 593 3.55 15.17 2.84
N CYS A 594 3.40 14.50 1.68
CA CYS A 594 2.62 13.25 1.60
C CYS A 594 3.09 12.20 2.62
N ILE A 595 4.42 11.99 2.73
CA ILE A 595 5.00 11.02 3.66
C ILE A 595 4.78 11.46 5.11
N GLN A 596 4.97 12.73 5.42
CA GLN A 596 4.85 13.24 6.78
C GLN A 596 3.40 13.24 7.28
N VAL A 597 2.42 13.48 6.39
CA VAL A 597 1.00 13.35 6.73
C VAL A 597 0.66 11.90 7.01
N LEU A 598 1.07 10.94 6.16
CA LEU A 598 0.87 9.50 6.43
C LEU A 598 1.46 9.07 7.76
N ARG A 599 2.64 9.60 8.10
CA ARG A 599 3.26 9.32 9.38
C ARG A 599 2.41 9.79 10.56
N LEU A 600 1.86 11.02 10.50
CA LEU A 600 0.95 11.53 11.53
C LEU A 600 -0.31 10.66 11.66
N GLU A 601 -0.88 10.21 10.51
CA GLU A 601 -2.06 9.35 10.51
C GLU A 601 -1.78 7.99 11.17
N TYR A 602 -0.67 7.35 10.82
CA TYR A 602 -0.38 5.99 11.27
C TYR A 602 0.12 5.93 12.72
N TYR A 603 1.01 6.85 13.12
CA TYR A 603 1.65 6.76 14.43
C TYR A 603 0.92 7.56 15.52
N GLU A 604 0.34 8.72 15.20
CA GLU A 604 -0.30 9.56 16.19
C GLU A 604 -1.83 9.30 16.27
N MET A 605 -2.50 9.00 15.15
CA MET A 605 -3.94 8.80 15.12
C MET A 605 -4.33 7.31 15.20
N PHE A 606 -3.86 6.45 14.27
CA PHE A 606 -4.26 5.04 14.22
C PHE A 606 -3.82 4.27 15.45
N SER A 607 -2.64 4.53 15.99
CA SER A 607 -2.14 3.90 17.21
C SER A 607 -3.10 4.02 18.41
N ARG A 608 -4.06 4.95 18.38
CA ARG A 608 -5.03 5.19 19.45
C ARG A 608 -6.28 4.33 19.38
N TYR A 609 -6.72 3.93 18.18
CA TYR A 609 -8.03 3.27 18.03
C TYR A 609 -8.06 2.16 16.98
N TYR A 610 -7.00 1.94 16.23
CA TYR A 610 -7.03 1.07 15.07
C TYR A 610 -5.99 -0.05 15.16
N HIS A 611 -6.43 -1.31 15.10
CA HIS A 611 -5.56 -2.48 15.22
C HIS A 611 -5.17 -3.08 13.88
N GLY A 612 -6.03 -2.98 12.84
CA GLY A 612 -5.70 -3.43 11.49
C GLY A 612 -5.59 -4.95 11.30
N GLY A 613 -6.20 -5.73 12.18
CA GLY A 613 -6.15 -7.21 12.17
C GLY A 613 -7.25 -7.90 11.33
N GLY A 614 -8.06 -7.12 10.59
CA GLY A 614 -9.21 -7.64 9.85
C GLY A 614 -8.82 -8.39 8.57
N LYS A 615 -9.71 -9.30 8.13
CA LYS A 615 -9.57 -10.02 6.86
C LYS A 615 -10.21 -9.23 5.72
N PRO A 616 -9.55 -9.12 4.54
CA PRO A 616 -10.14 -8.47 3.37
C PRO A 616 -11.32 -9.28 2.81
N PHE A 617 -12.37 -8.58 2.42
CA PHE A 617 -13.44 -9.19 1.64
C PHE A 617 -13.00 -9.34 0.18
N VAL A 618 -12.79 -10.58 -0.26
CA VAL A 618 -12.42 -10.90 -1.64
C VAL A 618 -13.63 -11.54 -2.30
N SER A 619 -14.27 -10.82 -3.21
CA SER A 619 -15.40 -11.31 -3.97
C SER A 619 -14.95 -12.28 -5.06
N ILE A 620 -15.71 -13.37 -5.27
CA ILE A 620 -15.49 -14.26 -6.41
C ILE A 620 -15.64 -13.48 -7.72
N LYS A 621 -16.61 -12.57 -7.78
CA LYS A 621 -16.83 -11.71 -8.95
C LYS A 621 -15.61 -10.86 -9.30
N ASP A 622 -14.89 -10.34 -8.29
CA ASP A 622 -13.71 -9.49 -8.51
C ASP A 622 -12.45 -10.29 -8.88
N LYS A 623 -12.38 -11.57 -8.48
CA LYS A 623 -11.29 -12.48 -8.88
C LYS A 623 -11.38 -12.89 -10.36
N ASN A 624 -12.56 -12.81 -10.95
CA ASN A 624 -12.83 -13.30 -12.31
C ASN A 624 -12.81 -12.18 -13.36
N ASN A 625 -12.83 -10.91 -12.93
CA ASN A 625 -12.63 -9.73 -13.78
C ASN A 625 -11.15 -9.31 -13.81
#